data_2df9aad08841dc6042edecc75d804d27
#
_entry.id   2df9aad08841dc6042edecc75d804d27
#
_cell.length_a   1.000
_cell.length_b   1.000
_cell.length_c   1.000
_cell.angle_alpha   90.00
_cell.angle_beta   90.00
_cell.angle_gamma   90.00
#
_symmetry.space_group_name_H-M   'P 1'
#
loop_
_entity.id
_entity.type
_entity.pdbx_description
1 polymer ?
#
loop_
_entity_poly.entity_id
_entity_poly.type
_entity_poly.pdbx_seq_one_letter_code
_entity_poly.pdbx_strand_id
1 'polypeptide(L)'
;MKKFINEDNKVAEYLFHEGTNYTSYDYMGAHIYEDVCVFRVWAPHAREVYVTGSFNNWEKYSHKAFRITDGGIFECIIKGVCEFDSYKYLIITDDGRELYKADPYAYHSETRPGTCSKVYDIDGFKWSDKSWMEKREAPYNKPVSIYELHMGSWRRYEDGNCFDYLKMSDELIPYIKEMGYTHIELMPLTEYPYDKSWGYQVTGYYAPTSRYGTPKEFMEFVNKLHKNGIGVILDWVPAHFPKDEFGLFEFDGACLYEYEDELKREHPDWGTRIFDYGKNEVVSFLISNASFWFSKYHIDGLRVDAVASMLYLDYGKKDGKWRPNEFGGNGNIEAIEFIKKLNKYVFSAHKGIMMIAEESTAWPMVTHPVEDGGLGFNYKWNMGWMNDSLKYMEQDPFFRKGVHNNLTFSLTYAFSENFVLPLSHDEVVHGKRSLLSKMPGEYEDKFANLRAYLGYMFAHPGKKLMFMGAEFGQFIEWNEEKELDWKLLSYESHAGLHNYIKELNYVYRKNPCFWELDNSWDGFDWAALDDNTNNIISFLRMDKNKNYILCVSNFSSITREKYKIGVPLNGVYEEIFSSDAYNFGGTGVSNAKVRSKKGKMHGRDQYVEIDIPAFSTVYFYKKAGRKK
;
A
#
# COMPACT_ATOMS: atom_id res chain seq x y z
N MET A 1 20.68 38.90 1.69
CA MET A 1 21.77 37.94 1.92
C MET A 1 21.86 37.43 3.37
N LYS A 2 21.87 38.26 4.39
CA LYS A 2 21.99 37.80 5.80
C LYS A 2 20.82 36.93 6.33
N LYS A 3 19.67 36.81 5.64
CA LYS A 3 18.50 36.03 6.03
C LYS A 3 18.60 34.54 5.63
N PHE A 4 19.53 34.16 4.74
CA PHE A 4 19.67 32.82 4.18
C PHE A 4 20.81 32.00 4.81
N ILE A 5 21.67 32.64 5.60
CA ILE A 5 22.73 31.99 6.37
C ILE A 5 22.46 32.34 7.86
N ASN A 6 21.71 31.47 8.52
CA ASN A 6 21.48 31.56 9.95
C ASN A 6 22.06 30.31 10.67
N GLU A 7 22.07 30.34 11.99
CA GLU A 7 22.54 29.18 12.78
C GLU A 7 21.71 27.92 12.50
N ASP A 8 20.43 28.07 12.16
CA ASP A 8 19.55 26.95 11.84
C ASP A 8 19.99 26.18 10.57
N ASN A 9 20.55 26.91 9.57
CA ASN A 9 21.07 26.26 8.35
C ASN A 9 22.27 25.37 8.67
N LYS A 10 23.19 25.81 9.53
CA LYS A 10 24.33 24.99 9.94
C LYS A 10 23.93 23.75 10.72
N VAL A 11 22.87 23.85 11.51
CA VAL A 11 22.30 22.71 12.20
C VAL A 11 21.68 21.73 11.18
N ALA A 12 20.95 22.24 10.18
CA ALA A 12 20.36 21.40 9.12
C ALA A 12 21.43 20.67 8.31
N GLU A 13 22.54 21.35 7.95
CA GLU A 13 23.71 20.77 7.27
C GLU A 13 24.36 19.67 8.10
N TYR A 14 24.65 19.95 9.36
CA TYR A 14 25.25 18.99 10.29
C TYR A 14 24.37 17.75 10.44
N LEU A 15 23.08 17.93 10.74
CA LEU A 15 22.15 16.83 10.91
C LEU A 15 21.96 16.00 9.62
N PHE A 16 22.06 16.64 8.44
CA PHE A 16 21.99 15.92 7.16
C PHE A 16 23.15 14.95 7.01
N HIS A 17 24.38 15.40 7.30
CA HIS A 17 25.58 14.56 7.24
C HIS A 17 25.65 13.53 8.37
N GLU A 18 24.98 13.76 9.50
CA GLU A 18 24.85 12.79 10.60
C GLU A 18 23.73 11.75 10.37
N GLY A 19 22.95 11.83 9.29
CA GLY A 19 21.84 10.92 9.01
C GLY A 19 20.64 11.11 9.94
N THR A 20 20.45 12.33 10.46
CA THR A 20 19.39 12.64 11.43
C THR A 20 18.55 13.86 11.07
N ASN A 21 18.77 14.46 9.89
CA ASN A 21 17.89 15.49 9.36
C ASN A 21 16.67 14.83 8.66
N TYR A 22 15.58 14.65 9.38
CA TYR A 22 14.36 14.04 8.86
C TYR A 22 13.35 15.03 8.28
N THR A 23 13.76 16.27 8.12
CA THR A 23 13.05 17.34 7.41
C THR A 23 13.97 18.03 6.40
N SER A 24 14.91 17.27 5.83
CA SER A 24 15.90 17.84 4.88
C SER A 24 15.26 18.48 3.66
N TYR A 25 14.00 18.15 3.34
CA TYR A 25 13.21 18.80 2.29
C TYR A 25 12.95 20.29 2.55
N ASP A 26 12.96 20.75 3.79
CA ASP A 26 12.81 22.19 4.10
C ASP A 26 14.12 22.98 3.84
N TYR A 27 15.23 22.29 3.58
CA TYR A 27 16.55 22.87 3.37
C TYR A 27 17.13 22.57 1.99
N MET A 28 17.13 21.30 1.55
CA MET A 28 17.65 20.84 0.27
C MET A 28 16.65 21.11 -0.87
N GLY A 29 17.15 21.21 -2.11
CA GLY A 29 16.30 21.48 -3.27
C GLY A 29 16.20 22.96 -3.59
N ALA A 30 15.14 23.34 -4.30
CA ALA A 30 14.90 24.71 -4.77
C ALA A 30 13.81 25.40 -3.92
N HIS A 31 14.15 26.48 -3.25
CA HIS A 31 13.25 27.24 -2.38
C HIS A 31 13.15 28.70 -2.78
N ILE A 32 11.94 29.22 -2.97
CA ILE A 32 11.65 30.61 -3.31
C ILE A 32 11.59 31.45 -2.02
N TYR A 33 12.34 32.53 -1.98
CA TYR A 33 12.33 33.53 -0.92
C TYR A 33 12.25 34.94 -1.52
N GLU A 34 11.10 35.57 -1.47
CA GLU A 34 10.86 36.91 -2.02
C GLU A 34 11.27 37.03 -3.50
N ASP A 35 12.42 37.64 -3.83
CA ASP A 35 12.93 37.84 -5.20
C ASP A 35 14.04 36.85 -5.62
N VAL A 36 14.36 35.87 -4.80
CA VAL A 36 15.44 34.92 -5.05
C VAL A 36 14.94 33.47 -4.89
N CYS A 37 15.57 32.55 -5.61
CA CYS A 37 15.48 31.12 -5.38
C CYS A 37 16.83 30.59 -4.91
N VAL A 38 16.82 29.81 -3.85
CA VAL A 38 18.01 29.12 -3.31
C VAL A 38 17.95 27.67 -3.74
N PHE A 39 18.99 27.23 -4.44
CA PHE A 39 19.15 25.85 -4.91
C PHE A 39 20.23 25.16 -4.09
N ARG A 40 19.93 23.99 -3.51
CA ARG A 40 20.91 23.19 -2.75
C ARG A 40 20.88 21.76 -3.21
N VAL A 41 22.06 21.19 -3.46
CA VAL A 41 22.23 19.81 -3.90
C VAL A 41 23.43 19.16 -3.24
N TRP A 42 23.31 17.88 -2.91
CA TRP A 42 24.40 17.07 -2.39
C TRP A 42 25.12 16.34 -3.53
N ALA A 43 26.41 16.67 -3.73
CA ALA A 43 27.24 16.14 -4.80
C ALA A 43 28.73 16.12 -4.38
N PRO A 44 29.14 15.30 -3.40
CA PRO A 44 30.48 15.37 -2.80
C PRO A 44 31.63 15.13 -3.78
N HIS A 45 31.41 14.32 -4.85
CA HIS A 45 32.44 13.99 -5.82
C HIS A 45 32.44 14.95 -7.03
N ALA A 46 31.52 15.92 -7.06
CA ALA A 46 31.50 16.92 -8.11
C ALA A 46 32.69 17.90 -8.01
N ARG A 47 33.37 18.12 -9.14
CA ARG A 47 34.37 19.20 -9.27
C ARG A 47 33.70 20.57 -9.28
N GLU A 48 32.59 20.70 -10.03
CA GLU A 48 31.80 21.93 -10.11
C GLU A 48 30.32 21.57 -10.29
N VAL A 49 29.46 22.45 -9.81
CA VAL A 49 28.00 22.35 -9.98
C VAL A 49 27.48 23.70 -10.50
N TYR A 50 26.57 23.64 -11.45
CA TYR A 50 25.85 24.81 -11.99
C TYR A 50 24.34 24.53 -11.98
N VAL A 51 23.55 25.61 -11.91
CA VAL A 51 22.10 25.53 -12.09
C VAL A 51 21.73 26.14 -13.42
N THR A 52 21.07 25.37 -14.28
CA THR A 52 20.62 25.84 -15.60
C THR A 52 19.13 25.57 -15.77
N GLY A 53 18.42 26.46 -16.45
CA GLY A 53 16.98 26.36 -16.57
C GLY A 53 16.36 27.40 -17.51
N SER A 54 15.01 27.43 -17.54
CA SER A 54 14.26 28.39 -18.35
C SER A 54 14.58 29.86 -18.01
N PHE A 55 14.86 30.16 -16.74
CA PHE A 55 15.19 31.49 -16.24
C PHE A 55 16.50 32.07 -16.78
N ASN A 56 17.39 31.23 -17.35
CA ASN A 56 18.66 31.67 -17.94
C ASN A 56 18.86 31.17 -19.37
N ASN A 57 17.75 30.81 -20.08
CA ASN A 57 17.79 30.25 -21.44
C ASN A 57 18.70 29.02 -21.57
N TRP A 58 18.82 28.22 -20.50
CA TRP A 58 19.64 27.01 -20.44
C TRP A 58 21.15 27.26 -20.63
N GLU A 59 21.62 28.48 -20.32
CA GLU A 59 23.03 28.78 -20.35
C GLU A 59 23.80 28.04 -19.27
N LYS A 60 24.70 27.12 -19.69
CA LYS A 60 25.31 26.08 -18.84
C LYS A 60 26.05 26.62 -17.62
N TYR A 61 26.85 27.67 -17.81
CA TYR A 61 27.84 28.09 -16.81
C TYR A 61 27.53 29.43 -16.17
N SER A 62 26.33 29.98 -16.38
CA SER A 62 25.97 31.30 -15.88
C SER A 62 25.72 31.35 -14.37
N HIS A 63 25.29 30.26 -13.77
CA HIS A 63 24.95 30.20 -12.34
C HIS A 63 25.71 29.07 -11.65
N LYS A 64 26.95 29.38 -11.24
CA LYS A 64 27.80 28.44 -10.48
C LYS A 64 27.30 28.30 -9.05
N ALA A 65 27.12 27.08 -8.58
CA ALA A 65 26.92 26.75 -7.19
C ALA A 65 28.26 26.63 -6.45
N PHE A 66 28.27 26.98 -5.19
CA PHE A 66 29.46 26.94 -4.34
C PHE A 66 29.31 25.85 -3.29
N ARG A 67 30.36 25.10 -3.06
CA ARG A 67 30.40 24.10 -1.99
C ARG A 67 30.36 24.83 -0.65
N ILE A 68 29.37 24.53 0.19
CA ILE A 68 29.14 25.18 1.49
C ILE A 68 29.43 24.25 2.68
N THR A 69 29.57 22.95 2.47
CA THR A 69 29.97 21.95 3.48
C THR A 69 31.11 21.07 2.98
N ASP A 70 31.94 20.57 3.90
CA ASP A 70 32.99 19.59 3.57
C ASP A 70 32.37 18.29 3.03
N GLY A 71 31.16 17.91 3.51
CA GLY A 71 30.39 16.76 3.03
C GLY A 71 29.75 16.92 1.65
N GLY A 72 29.92 18.10 0.99
CA GLY A 72 29.59 18.26 -0.43
C GLY A 72 28.18 18.76 -0.73
N ILE A 73 27.59 19.56 0.13
CA ILE A 73 26.42 20.36 -0.26
C ILE A 73 26.90 21.56 -1.05
N PHE A 74 26.27 21.79 -2.22
CA PHE A 74 26.47 22.97 -3.07
C PHE A 74 25.24 23.87 -2.99
N GLU A 75 25.44 25.19 -2.99
CA GLU A 75 24.40 26.22 -2.95
C GLU A 75 24.56 27.23 -4.07
N CYS A 76 23.44 27.58 -4.72
CA CYS A 76 23.35 28.66 -5.69
C CYS A 76 22.14 29.55 -5.37
N ILE A 77 22.31 30.87 -5.38
CA ILE A 77 21.22 31.83 -5.17
C ILE A 77 21.00 32.62 -6.45
N ILE A 78 19.80 32.53 -7.01
CA ILE A 78 19.47 33.12 -8.31
C ILE A 78 18.27 34.05 -8.15
N LYS A 79 18.36 35.27 -8.73
CA LYS A 79 17.26 36.23 -8.77
C LYS A 79 16.36 36.03 -9.96
N GLY A 80 15.08 36.35 -9.80
CA GLY A 80 14.09 36.35 -10.88
C GLY A 80 13.64 34.99 -11.35
N VAL A 81 13.94 33.93 -10.59
CA VAL A 81 13.37 32.60 -10.82
C VAL A 81 11.91 32.61 -10.35
N CYS A 82 11.03 32.07 -11.17
CA CYS A 82 9.60 32.02 -10.92
C CYS A 82 9.10 30.57 -10.68
N GLU A 83 7.95 30.48 -10.04
CA GLU A 83 7.23 29.20 -9.96
C GLU A 83 6.98 28.63 -11.36
N PHE A 84 7.13 27.31 -11.54
CA PHE A 84 7.11 26.55 -12.78
C PHE A 84 8.34 26.70 -13.69
N ASP A 85 9.34 27.50 -13.35
CA ASP A 85 10.60 27.46 -14.10
C ASP A 85 11.20 26.05 -14.09
N SER A 86 11.52 25.55 -15.27
CA SER A 86 12.18 24.24 -15.44
C SER A 86 13.69 24.39 -15.22
N TYR A 87 14.31 23.46 -14.51
CA TYR A 87 15.74 23.48 -14.23
C TYR A 87 16.37 22.11 -14.09
N LYS A 88 17.70 22.09 -14.22
CA LYS A 88 18.57 20.95 -13.89
C LYS A 88 19.83 21.44 -13.18
N TYR A 89 20.43 20.53 -12.43
CA TYR A 89 21.82 20.67 -12.02
C TYR A 89 22.72 20.17 -13.15
N LEU A 90 23.70 20.98 -13.58
CA LEU A 90 24.80 20.56 -14.41
C LEU A 90 25.98 20.26 -13.48
N ILE A 91 26.33 19.00 -13.37
CA ILE A 91 27.41 18.49 -12.54
C ILE A 91 28.62 18.21 -13.43
N ILE A 92 29.75 18.81 -13.09
CA ILE A 92 31.04 18.54 -13.73
C ILE A 92 31.81 17.58 -12.83
N THR A 93 32.08 16.38 -13.32
CA THR A 93 32.84 15.37 -12.62
C THR A 93 34.34 15.66 -12.63
N ASP A 94 35.13 14.97 -11.81
CA ASP A 94 36.60 15.14 -11.79
C ASP A 94 37.26 14.79 -13.12
N ASP A 95 36.72 13.81 -13.86
CA ASP A 95 37.17 13.44 -15.20
C ASP A 95 36.63 14.33 -16.31
N GLY A 96 35.85 15.35 -15.99
CA GLY A 96 35.36 16.39 -16.89
C GLY A 96 34.08 16.05 -17.67
N ARG A 97 33.37 14.98 -17.32
CA ARG A 97 32.04 14.70 -17.86
C ARG A 97 31.03 15.74 -17.40
N GLU A 98 30.07 16.07 -18.27
CA GLU A 98 28.91 16.91 -17.95
C GLU A 98 27.69 16.03 -17.73
N LEU A 99 27.13 16.07 -16.51
CA LEU A 99 25.95 15.33 -16.14
C LEU A 99 24.79 16.29 -15.87
N TYR A 100 23.66 16.11 -16.57
CA TYR A 100 22.44 16.89 -16.35
C TYR A 100 21.49 16.12 -15.45
N LYS A 101 21.36 16.55 -14.21
CA LYS A 101 20.58 15.87 -13.17
C LYS A 101 19.32 16.64 -12.77
N ALA A 102 18.20 15.93 -12.63
CA ALA A 102 17.03 16.47 -11.95
C ALA A 102 17.36 16.64 -10.46
N ASP A 103 16.65 17.56 -9.82
CA ASP A 103 16.82 17.79 -8.38
C ASP A 103 16.18 16.63 -7.57
N PRO A 104 16.95 15.94 -6.74
CA PRO A 104 16.41 14.86 -5.90
C PRO A 104 15.31 15.31 -4.94
N TYR A 105 15.27 16.59 -4.57
CA TYR A 105 14.32 17.19 -3.65
C TYR A 105 13.26 18.07 -4.32
N ALA A 106 13.16 18.06 -5.65
CA ALA A 106 12.16 18.84 -6.37
C ALA A 106 10.74 18.49 -5.94
N TYR A 107 9.92 19.50 -5.67
CA TYR A 107 8.51 19.33 -5.33
C TYR A 107 7.61 19.13 -6.55
N HIS A 108 8.11 19.42 -7.74
CA HIS A 108 7.39 19.27 -9.00
C HIS A 108 8.34 18.92 -10.14
N SER A 109 7.83 18.24 -11.16
CA SER A 109 8.59 17.80 -12.33
C SER A 109 7.88 18.19 -13.62
N GLU A 110 8.63 18.24 -14.72
CA GLU A 110 8.03 18.30 -16.05
C GLU A 110 7.22 17.04 -16.31
N THR A 111 6.12 17.22 -17.04
CA THR A 111 5.37 16.08 -17.57
C THR A 111 6.18 15.43 -18.68
N ARG A 112 6.22 14.11 -18.66
CA ARG A 112 6.92 13.32 -19.70
C ARG A 112 6.53 13.77 -21.12
N PRO A 113 7.44 13.71 -22.08
CA PRO A 113 8.80 13.17 -22.04
C PRO A 113 9.84 14.10 -21.39
N GLY A 114 9.44 15.23 -20.82
CA GLY A 114 10.33 16.13 -20.10
C GLY A 114 10.98 15.43 -18.90
N THR A 115 12.20 15.86 -18.55
CA THR A 115 13.00 15.27 -17.47
C THR A 115 13.55 16.30 -16.49
N CYS A 116 13.07 17.53 -16.58
CA CYS A 116 13.51 18.61 -15.71
C CYS A 116 12.69 18.64 -14.40
N SER A 117 13.33 19.11 -13.37
CA SER A 117 12.62 19.59 -12.18
C SER A 117 11.97 20.94 -12.46
N LYS A 118 10.87 21.22 -11.76
CA LYS A 118 10.23 22.53 -11.76
C LYS A 118 10.34 23.19 -10.39
N VAL A 119 10.66 24.46 -10.39
CA VAL A 119 10.57 25.28 -9.18
C VAL A 119 9.09 25.35 -8.79
N TYR A 120 8.76 24.98 -7.57
CA TYR A 120 7.39 24.99 -7.08
C TYR A 120 7.34 25.28 -5.59
N ASP A 121 6.46 26.20 -5.19
CA ASP A 121 6.20 26.50 -3.79
C ASP A 121 4.98 25.70 -3.31
N ILE A 122 5.18 24.77 -2.38
CA ILE A 122 4.09 23.98 -1.76
C ILE A 122 3.49 24.65 -0.54
N ASP A 123 4.09 25.73 -0.05
CA ASP A 123 3.58 26.43 1.13
C ASP A 123 2.31 27.24 0.82
N GLY A 124 1.61 27.64 1.86
CA GLY A 124 0.40 28.46 1.76
C GLY A 124 -0.87 27.70 1.35
N PHE A 125 -0.83 26.38 1.15
CA PHE A 125 -2.04 25.59 0.96
C PHE A 125 -2.90 25.62 2.24
N LYS A 126 -4.22 25.82 2.06
CA LYS A 126 -5.15 25.96 3.19
C LYS A 126 -5.87 24.63 3.46
N TRP A 127 -5.28 23.83 4.30
CA TRP A 127 -5.90 22.60 4.78
C TRP A 127 -7.21 22.87 5.55
N SER A 128 -8.19 22.04 5.34
CA SER A 128 -9.48 22.08 6.04
C SER A 128 -9.88 20.73 6.66
N ASP A 129 -8.93 19.84 6.79
CA ASP A 129 -9.02 18.48 7.33
C ASP A 129 -8.62 18.37 8.82
N LYS A 130 -8.50 19.48 9.53
CA LYS A 130 -8.07 19.51 10.94
C LYS A 130 -8.79 18.49 11.81
N SER A 131 -10.11 18.33 11.64
CA SER A 131 -10.89 17.37 12.43
C SER A 131 -10.50 15.91 12.15
N TRP A 132 -10.06 15.61 10.92
CA TRP A 132 -9.52 14.30 10.56
C TRP A 132 -8.17 14.07 11.25
N MET A 133 -7.24 15.00 11.07
CA MET A 133 -5.87 14.90 11.61
C MET A 133 -5.85 14.78 13.15
N GLU A 134 -6.70 15.51 13.86
CA GLU A 134 -6.81 15.44 15.32
C GLU A 134 -7.34 14.08 15.82
N LYS A 135 -8.26 13.45 15.06
CA LYS A 135 -8.91 12.17 15.40
C LYS A 135 -8.19 10.95 14.86
N ARG A 136 -7.20 11.17 13.98
CA ARG A 136 -6.44 10.07 13.36
C ARG A 136 -5.75 9.23 14.43
N GLU A 137 -5.95 7.93 14.35
CA GLU A 137 -5.32 6.94 15.22
C GLU A 137 -5.06 5.65 14.44
N ALA A 138 -4.02 4.91 14.80
CA ALA A 138 -3.73 3.62 14.19
C ALA A 138 -4.92 2.66 14.37
N PRO A 139 -5.50 2.13 13.29
CA PRO A 139 -6.82 1.50 13.32
C PRO A 139 -6.78 0.00 13.73
N TYR A 140 -5.99 -0.36 14.76
CA TYR A 140 -5.87 -1.75 15.21
C TYR A 140 -7.22 -2.40 15.54
N ASN A 141 -8.08 -1.66 16.25
CA ASN A 141 -9.39 -2.11 16.74
C ASN A 141 -10.54 -1.44 15.97
N LYS A 142 -10.33 -1.12 14.67
CA LYS A 142 -11.31 -0.49 13.79
C LYS A 142 -11.43 -1.26 12.48
N PRO A 143 -12.56 -1.15 11.79
CA PRO A 143 -12.66 -1.73 10.47
C PRO A 143 -11.77 -0.97 9.48
N VAL A 144 -10.97 -1.70 8.71
CA VAL A 144 -10.17 -1.19 7.60
C VAL A 144 -10.46 -2.02 6.37
N SER A 145 -11.05 -1.37 5.38
CA SER A 145 -11.26 -1.92 4.04
C SER A 145 -10.64 -0.92 3.07
N ILE A 146 -9.62 -1.36 2.37
CA ILE A 146 -8.76 -0.56 1.49
C ILE A 146 -9.13 -0.83 0.04
N TYR A 147 -9.32 0.23 -0.72
CA TYR A 147 -9.48 0.19 -2.18
C TYR A 147 -8.16 0.62 -2.81
N GLU A 148 -7.40 -0.33 -3.34
CA GLU A 148 -6.16 -0.07 -4.04
C GLU A 148 -6.47 0.35 -5.48
N LEU A 149 -5.86 1.44 -5.95
CA LEU A 149 -6.10 1.94 -7.30
C LEU A 149 -4.88 2.54 -7.97
N HIS A 150 -4.82 2.38 -9.30
CA HIS A 150 -3.94 3.10 -10.20
C HIS A 150 -4.70 4.26 -10.82
N MET A 151 -4.32 5.50 -10.51
CA MET A 151 -5.06 6.69 -10.91
C MET A 151 -5.22 6.82 -12.43
N GLY A 152 -4.20 6.45 -13.21
CA GLY A 152 -4.20 6.61 -14.66
C GLY A 152 -5.11 5.64 -15.43
N SER A 153 -5.65 4.61 -14.75
CA SER A 153 -6.47 3.57 -15.39
C SER A 153 -7.76 3.22 -14.63
N TRP A 154 -8.13 4.00 -13.62
CA TRP A 154 -9.43 3.84 -12.95
C TRP A 154 -10.58 4.31 -13.84
N ARG A 155 -10.52 5.58 -14.27
CA ARG A 155 -11.36 6.20 -15.30
C ARG A 155 -10.57 7.20 -16.11
N ARG A 156 -11.06 7.50 -17.32
CA ARG A 156 -10.45 8.46 -18.23
C ARG A 156 -11.49 9.44 -18.77
N TYR A 157 -11.02 10.56 -19.31
CA TYR A 157 -11.83 11.46 -20.12
C TYR A 157 -12.22 10.78 -21.44
N GLU A 158 -13.26 11.28 -22.11
CA GLU A 158 -13.72 10.76 -23.41
C GLU A 158 -12.65 10.78 -24.51
N ASP A 159 -11.67 11.69 -24.40
CA ASP A 159 -10.52 11.79 -25.29
C ASP A 159 -9.40 10.79 -24.97
N GLY A 160 -9.56 9.98 -23.94
CA GLY A 160 -8.61 8.95 -23.48
C GLY A 160 -7.54 9.45 -22.52
N ASN A 161 -7.50 10.76 -22.19
CA ASN A 161 -6.59 11.28 -21.18
C ASN A 161 -6.97 10.80 -19.77
N CYS A 162 -5.98 10.66 -18.89
CA CYS A 162 -6.20 10.36 -17.47
C CYS A 162 -6.93 11.52 -16.79
N PHE A 163 -7.77 11.22 -15.80
CA PHE A 163 -8.29 12.26 -14.92
C PHE A 163 -7.17 12.98 -14.19
N ASP A 164 -7.32 14.30 -14.04
CA ASP A 164 -6.50 15.06 -13.10
C ASP A 164 -6.93 14.81 -11.63
N TYR A 165 -6.12 15.30 -10.68
CA TYR A 165 -6.39 15.11 -9.25
C TYR A 165 -7.78 15.63 -8.82
N LEU A 166 -8.23 16.75 -9.39
CA LEU A 166 -9.51 17.36 -9.00
C LEU A 166 -10.68 16.57 -9.56
N LYS A 167 -10.65 16.23 -10.84
CA LYS A 167 -11.67 15.39 -11.48
C LYS A 167 -11.73 14.01 -10.83
N MET A 168 -10.56 13.42 -10.53
CA MET A 168 -10.50 12.15 -9.81
C MET A 168 -11.19 12.24 -8.45
N SER A 169 -10.97 13.32 -7.68
CA SER A 169 -11.64 13.49 -6.38
C SER A 169 -13.16 13.54 -6.50
N ASP A 170 -13.68 14.22 -7.54
CA ASP A 170 -15.12 14.41 -7.74
C ASP A 170 -15.84 13.11 -8.12
N GLU A 171 -15.17 12.19 -8.82
CA GLU A 171 -15.71 10.89 -9.21
C GLU A 171 -15.45 9.78 -8.17
N LEU A 172 -14.25 9.76 -7.59
CA LEU A 172 -13.83 8.69 -6.70
C LEU A 172 -14.50 8.78 -5.32
N ILE A 173 -14.63 9.97 -4.75
CA ILE A 173 -15.18 10.14 -3.40
C ILE A 173 -16.62 9.60 -3.28
N PRO A 174 -17.56 9.93 -4.16
CA PRO A 174 -18.89 9.33 -4.13
C PRO A 174 -18.85 7.81 -4.23
N TYR A 175 -18.02 7.27 -5.13
CA TYR A 175 -17.86 5.84 -5.34
C TYR A 175 -17.36 5.12 -4.10
N ILE A 176 -16.26 5.57 -3.50
CA ILE A 176 -15.67 4.97 -2.28
C ILE A 176 -16.66 5.00 -1.10
N LYS A 177 -17.39 6.10 -0.95
CA LYS A 177 -18.44 6.23 0.08
C LYS A 177 -19.58 5.25 -0.16
N GLU A 178 -20.06 5.17 -1.39
CA GLU A 178 -21.14 4.25 -1.77
C GLU A 178 -20.71 2.79 -1.52
N MET A 179 -19.52 2.41 -1.95
CA MET A 179 -18.99 1.07 -1.79
C MET A 179 -18.58 0.73 -0.35
N GLY A 180 -18.53 1.70 0.55
CA GLY A 180 -18.26 1.50 1.97
C GLY A 180 -16.81 1.24 2.33
N TYR A 181 -15.84 1.51 1.45
CA TYR A 181 -14.41 1.47 1.78
C TYR A 181 -14.05 2.56 2.79
N THR A 182 -13.02 2.31 3.59
CA THR A 182 -12.55 3.24 4.62
C THR A 182 -11.33 4.03 4.20
N HIS A 183 -10.51 3.43 3.36
CA HIS A 183 -9.26 3.99 2.86
C HIS A 183 -9.13 3.73 1.37
N ILE A 184 -8.37 4.57 0.70
CA ILE A 184 -7.79 4.25 -0.60
C ILE A 184 -6.29 4.01 -0.42
N GLU A 185 -5.73 3.13 -1.24
CA GLU A 185 -4.29 2.95 -1.40
C GLU A 185 -3.94 3.30 -2.84
N LEU A 186 -3.11 4.31 -3.00
CA LEU A 186 -2.68 4.80 -4.30
C LEU A 186 -1.39 4.08 -4.68
N MET A 187 -1.40 3.33 -5.80
CA MET A 187 -0.16 2.84 -6.42
C MET A 187 0.82 4.01 -6.59
N PRO A 188 2.14 3.78 -6.75
CA PRO A 188 3.12 4.85 -6.58
C PRO A 188 2.81 6.11 -7.38
N LEU A 189 2.69 7.24 -6.67
CA LEU A 189 2.40 8.57 -7.25
C LEU A 189 3.60 9.52 -7.25
N THR A 190 4.74 9.09 -6.75
CA THR A 190 6.00 9.81 -6.92
C THR A 190 6.39 9.86 -8.38
N GLU A 191 7.03 10.94 -8.86
CA GLU A 191 7.31 11.11 -10.29
C GLU A 191 8.18 9.99 -10.86
N TYR A 192 7.82 9.47 -12.03
CA TYR A 192 8.50 8.38 -12.71
C TYR A 192 8.46 8.57 -14.25
N PRO A 193 9.47 8.11 -15.01
CA PRO A 193 9.53 8.35 -16.46
C PRO A 193 8.76 7.33 -17.29
N TYR A 194 8.65 6.08 -16.81
CA TYR A 194 8.17 4.93 -17.59
C TYR A 194 6.82 4.43 -17.10
N ASP A 195 5.76 4.63 -17.90
CA ASP A 195 4.37 4.29 -17.50
C ASP A 195 4.17 2.82 -17.14
N LYS A 196 4.82 1.91 -17.89
CA LYS A 196 4.70 0.47 -17.65
C LYS A 196 5.41 -0.01 -16.38
N SER A 197 6.09 0.89 -15.66
CA SER A 197 6.57 0.61 -14.32
C SER A 197 5.49 0.80 -13.25
N TRP A 198 4.30 1.30 -13.63
CA TRP A 198 3.19 1.62 -12.73
C TRP A 198 3.55 2.58 -11.59
N GLY A 199 4.68 3.27 -11.73
CA GLY A 199 5.25 4.17 -10.74
C GLY A 199 6.35 3.57 -9.87
N TYR A 200 6.67 2.28 -10.01
CA TYR A 200 7.72 1.65 -9.19
C TYR A 200 9.16 2.00 -9.61
N GLN A 201 9.37 2.71 -10.73
CA GLN A 201 10.67 3.23 -11.15
C GLN A 201 10.76 4.74 -10.89
N VAL A 202 10.87 5.12 -9.62
CA VAL A 202 10.81 6.49 -9.14
C VAL A 202 12.06 7.29 -9.51
N THR A 203 11.87 8.49 -10.07
CA THR A 203 12.94 9.47 -10.32
C THR A 203 12.78 10.77 -9.54
N GLY A 204 11.57 11.08 -9.05
CA GLY A 204 11.29 12.29 -8.28
C GLY A 204 10.58 11.97 -6.96
N TYR A 205 11.36 11.68 -5.92
CA TYR A 205 10.84 11.19 -4.62
C TYR A 205 9.95 12.18 -3.86
N TYR A 206 10.17 13.48 -4.05
CA TYR A 206 9.43 14.56 -3.37
C TYR A 206 8.37 15.23 -4.25
N ALA A 207 8.21 14.76 -5.49
CA ALA A 207 7.23 15.28 -6.43
C ALA A 207 6.08 14.30 -6.62
N PRO A 208 4.82 14.66 -6.34
CA PRO A 208 3.70 13.91 -6.88
C PRO A 208 3.74 14.00 -8.40
N THR A 209 3.43 12.89 -9.10
CA THR A 209 3.58 12.86 -10.55
C THR A 209 2.77 13.95 -11.23
N SER A 210 3.42 14.64 -12.14
CA SER A 210 2.83 15.73 -12.94
C SER A 210 1.77 15.27 -13.96
N ARG A 211 1.61 13.95 -14.12
CA ARG A 211 0.61 13.34 -15.02
C ARG A 211 -0.81 13.76 -14.70
N TYR A 212 -1.09 14.01 -13.43
CA TYR A 212 -2.45 14.24 -12.91
C TYR A 212 -2.64 15.66 -12.39
N GLY A 213 -1.63 16.53 -12.52
CA GLY A 213 -1.71 17.93 -12.10
C GLY A 213 -0.55 18.40 -11.25
N THR A 214 -0.80 19.44 -10.48
CA THR A 214 0.19 20.11 -9.63
C THR A 214 0.23 19.54 -8.20
N PRO A 215 1.32 19.78 -7.45
CA PRO A 215 1.40 19.40 -6.05
C PRO A 215 0.25 19.92 -5.17
N LYS A 216 -0.17 21.19 -5.36
CA LYS A 216 -1.31 21.76 -4.59
C LYS A 216 -2.66 21.14 -4.98
N GLU A 217 -2.83 20.68 -6.21
CA GLU A 217 -4.04 19.92 -6.60
C GLU A 217 -4.06 18.54 -5.95
N PHE A 218 -2.90 17.89 -5.79
CA PHE A 218 -2.83 16.66 -5.01
C PHE A 218 -3.12 16.89 -3.51
N MET A 219 -2.65 18.00 -2.93
CA MET A 219 -3.06 18.39 -1.57
C MET A 219 -4.57 18.58 -1.47
N GLU A 220 -5.22 19.21 -2.46
CA GLU A 220 -6.68 19.37 -2.46
C GLU A 220 -7.42 18.03 -2.62
N PHE A 221 -6.88 17.10 -3.41
CA PHE A 221 -7.39 15.73 -3.52
C PHE A 221 -7.43 15.04 -2.16
N VAL A 222 -6.32 15.05 -1.41
CA VAL A 222 -6.23 14.46 -0.07
C VAL A 222 -7.18 15.19 0.90
N ASN A 223 -7.18 16.51 0.89
CA ASN A 223 -8.03 17.36 1.73
C ASN A 223 -9.53 17.03 1.54
N LYS A 224 -9.99 16.83 0.28
CA LYS A 224 -11.37 16.42 -0.03
C LYS A 224 -11.69 15.01 0.48
N LEU A 225 -10.76 14.04 0.36
CA LEU A 225 -10.92 12.69 0.88
C LEU A 225 -11.11 12.70 2.40
N HIS A 226 -10.25 13.40 3.13
CA HIS A 226 -10.34 13.55 4.60
C HIS A 226 -11.66 14.18 5.05
N LYS A 227 -12.13 15.23 4.36
CA LYS A 227 -13.46 15.84 4.62
C LYS A 227 -14.60 14.84 4.48
N ASN A 228 -14.43 13.83 3.65
CA ASN A 228 -15.42 12.78 3.43
C ASN A 228 -15.21 11.53 4.27
N GLY A 229 -14.23 11.56 5.18
CA GLY A 229 -13.97 10.46 6.11
C GLY A 229 -13.24 9.27 5.46
N ILE A 230 -12.45 9.51 4.43
CA ILE A 230 -11.68 8.51 3.68
C ILE A 230 -10.19 8.76 3.94
N GLY A 231 -9.49 7.74 4.44
CA GLY A 231 -8.03 7.78 4.63
C GLY A 231 -7.28 7.51 3.34
N VAL A 232 -6.05 8.02 3.25
CA VAL A 232 -5.20 7.90 2.06
C VAL A 232 -3.89 7.22 2.42
N ILE A 233 -3.62 6.08 1.78
CA ILE A 233 -2.37 5.34 1.85
C ILE A 233 -1.64 5.55 0.54
N LEU A 234 -0.34 5.80 0.60
CA LEU A 234 0.51 5.93 -0.57
C LEU A 234 1.46 4.74 -0.65
N ASP A 235 1.57 4.14 -1.82
CA ASP A 235 2.59 3.13 -2.10
C ASP A 235 3.94 3.84 -2.27
N TRP A 236 4.92 3.47 -1.46
CA TRP A 236 6.22 4.13 -1.33
C TRP A 236 7.36 3.15 -1.62
N VAL A 237 8.29 3.54 -2.47
CA VAL A 237 9.34 2.69 -3.04
C VAL A 237 10.73 3.09 -2.53
N PRO A 238 11.11 2.76 -1.30
CA PRO A 238 12.44 3.07 -0.77
C PRO A 238 13.49 1.98 -1.07
N ALA A 239 13.10 0.89 -1.73
CA ALA A 239 13.97 -0.25 -1.95
C ALA A 239 14.98 -0.01 -3.08
N HIS A 240 14.57 0.69 -4.11
CA HIS A 240 15.35 0.83 -5.33
C HIS A 240 14.95 2.04 -6.18
N PHE A 241 15.76 2.34 -7.20
CA PHE A 241 15.49 3.37 -8.21
C PHE A 241 16.05 2.98 -9.59
N PRO A 242 15.50 3.51 -10.70
CA PRO A 242 15.91 3.17 -12.04
C PRO A 242 17.28 3.80 -12.40
N LYS A 243 17.89 3.30 -13.50
CA LYS A 243 19.18 3.77 -14.00
C LYS A 243 19.04 4.91 -15.03
N ASP A 244 18.01 5.73 -14.90
CA ASP A 244 17.83 6.90 -15.74
C ASP A 244 18.94 7.92 -15.45
N GLU A 245 19.68 8.35 -16.47
CA GLU A 245 20.86 9.21 -16.34
C GLU A 245 20.54 10.57 -15.69
N PHE A 246 19.33 11.07 -15.87
CA PHE A 246 18.91 12.34 -15.27
C PHE A 246 18.45 12.19 -13.81
N GLY A 247 18.20 10.97 -13.33
CA GLY A 247 17.77 10.67 -11.96
C GLY A 247 18.92 10.47 -10.98
N LEU A 248 18.70 9.63 -9.97
CA LEU A 248 19.66 9.38 -8.89
C LEU A 248 20.87 8.53 -9.29
N PHE A 249 20.76 7.78 -10.38
CA PHE A 249 21.80 6.86 -10.87
C PHE A 249 23.13 7.58 -11.06
N GLU A 250 24.18 7.13 -10.34
CA GLU A 250 25.53 7.70 -10.40
C GLU A 250 25.50 9.25 -10.40
N PHE A 251 24.79 9.81 -9.42
CA PHE A 251 24.29 11.18 -9.45
C PHE A 251 25.36 12.23 -9.71
N ASP A 252 26.54 12.10 -9.09
CA ASP A 252 27.66 13.03 -9.27
C ASP A 252 28.86 12.40 -10.01
N GLY A 253 28.59 11.32 -10.75
CA GLY A 253 29.58 10.57 -11.51
C GLY A 253 30.13 9.36 -10.76
N ALA A 254 29.71 9.16 -9.52
CA ALA A 254 30.00 8.01 -8.66
C ALA A 254 28.71 7.40 -8.09
N CYS A 255 28.79 6.23 -7.47
CA CYS A 255 27.69 5.64 -6.71
C CYS A 255 27.42 6.50 -5.46
N LEU A 256 26.50 7.45 -5.58
CA LEU A 256 26.18 8.38 -4.50
C LEU A 256 25.04 7.90 -3.62
N TYR A 257 23.88 7.63 -4.20
CA TYR A 257 22.69 7.13 -3.49
C TYR A 257 22.67 5.60 -3.38
N GLU A 258 23.35 4.91 -4.26
CA GLU A 258 23.46 3.45 -4.33
C GLU A 258 24.73 2.94 -3.66
N TYR A 259 24.73 1.63 -3.35
CA TYR A 259 25.94 0.94 -2.88
C TYR A 259 27.08 0.96 -3.92
N GLU A 260 28.33 1.10 -3.46
CA GLU A 260 29.51 0.98 -4.32
C GLU A 260 29.84 -0.48 -4.65
N ASP A 261 29.54 -1.42 -3.72
CA ASP A 261 29.79 -2.84 -3.91
C ASP A 261 28.87 -3.42 -5.00
N GLU A 262 29.48 -3.91 -6.07
CA GLU A 262 28.79 -4.50 -7.23
C GLU A 262 27.85 -5.65 -6.86
N LEU A 263 28.13 -6.39 -5.81
CA LEU A 263 27.31 -7.49 -5.33
C LEU A 263 26.11 -7.02 -4.48
N LYS A 264 26.10 -5.75 -4.04
CA LYS A 264 25.01 -5.14 -3.25
C LYS A 264 24.14 -4.18 -4.06
N ARG A 265 24.71 -3.46 -5.03
CA ARG A 265 24.11 -2.27 -5.63
C ARG A 265 22.94 -2.48 -6.58
N GLU A 266 22.64 -3.71 -7.03
CA GLU A 266 21.61 -3.96 -8.04
C GLU A 266 20.62 -5.05 -7.66
N HIS A 267 19.36 -4.85 -8.12
CA HIS A 267 18.40 -5.93 -8.29
C HIS A 267 18.44 -6.41 -9.75
N PRO A 268 19.04 -7.58 -10.03
CA PRO A 268 19.27 -8.03 -11.41
C PRO A 268 17.97 -8.24 -12.19
N ASP A 269 16.91 -8.71 -11.53
CA ASP A 269 15.63 -9.02 -12.16
C ASP A 269 14.85 -7.76 -12.56
N TRP A 270 15.05 -6.65 -11.84
CA TRP A 270 14.37 -5.37 -12.09
C TRP A 270 15.27 -4.37 -12.85
N GLY A 271 16.56 -4.64 -12.93
CA GLY A 271 17.52 -3.74 -13.56
C GLY A 271 17.74 -2.42 -12.82
N THR A 272 17.39 -2.35 -11.54
CA THR A 272 17.39 -1.15 -10.70
C THR A 272 18.59 -1.11 -9.75
N ARG A 273 18.93 0.08 -9.24
CA ARG A 273 19.92 0.30 -8.19
C ARG A 273 19.26 0.18 -6.81
N ILE A 274 20.01 -0.29 -5.83
CA ILE A 274 19.61 -0.39 -4.42
C ILE A 274 20.22 0.79 -3.67
N PHE A 275 19.41 1.47 -2.85
CA PHE A 275 19.90 2.54 -1.98
C PHE A 275 20.95 2.05 -0.99
N ASP A 276 21.98 2.86 -0.75
CA ASP A 276 22.98 2.61 0.30
C ASP A 276 22.45 3.07 1.66
N TYR A 277 21.81 2.16 2.37
CA TYR A 277 21.25 2.43 3.70
C TYR A 277 22.31 2.66 4.78
N GLY A 278 23.58 2.43 4.48
CA GLY A 278 24.70 2.74 5.36
C GLY A 278 25.19 4.17 5.27
N LYS A 279 24.82 4.93 4.19
CA LYS A 279 25.19 6.35 4.05
C LYS A 279 24.23 7.22 4.82
N ASN A 280 24.74 8.06 5.69
CA ASN A 280 23.97 8.98 6.54
C ASN A 280 23.07 9.89 5.73
N GLU A 281 23.57 10.47 4.65
CA GLU A 281 22.82 11.38 3.78
C GLU A 281 21.67 10.66 3.05
N VAL A 282 21.86 9.42 2.66
CA VAL A 282 20.80 8.58 2.08
C VAL A 282 19.72 8.25 3.12
N VAL A 283 20.12 7.97 4.36
CA VAL A 283 19.19 7.77 5.48
C VAL A 283 18.39 9.04 5.74
N SER A 284 19.05 10.22 5.78
CA SER A 284 18.37 11.53 5.88
C SER A 284 17.38 11.73 4.72
N PHE A 285 17.79 11.45 3.48
CA PHE A 285 16.95 11.58 2.29
C PHE A 285 15.68 10.72 2.38
N LEU A 286 15.81 9.44 2.69
CA LEU A 286 14.67 8.50 2.69
C LEU A 286 13.73 8.73 3.88
N ILE A 287 14.25 8.94 5.10
CA ILE A 287 13.38 9.20 6.26
C ILE A 287 12.68 10.55 6.11
N SER A 288 13.40 11.56 5.64
CA SER A 288 12.82 12.87 5.32
C SER A 288 11.73 12.76 4.26
N ASN A 289 11.92 11.90 3.25
CA ASN A 289 10.90 11.67 2.21
C ASN A 289 9.62 11.04 2.78
N ALA A 290 9.71 10.03 3.62
CA ALA A 290 8.53 9.48 4.31
C ALA A 290 7.83 10.55 5.17
N SER A 291 8.60 11.33 5.95
CA SER A 291 8.09 12.44 6.76
C SER A 291 7.40 13.53 5.94
N PHE A 292 7.92 13.82 4.75
CA PHE A 292 7.37 14.78 3.80
C PHE A 292 5.93 14.44 3.40
N TRP A 293 5.67 13.21 3.04
CA TRP A 293 4.33 12.76 2.66
C TRP A 293 3.34 12.88 3.83
N PHE A 294 3.78 12.57 5.04
CA PHE A 294 2.94 12.75 6.24
C PHE A 294 2.74 14.21 6.62
N SER A 295 3.78 15.05 6.53
CA SER A 295 3.74 16.44 7.01
C SER A 295 3.12 17.41 6.04
N LYS A 296 3.50 17.30 4.74
CA LYS A 296 3.11 18.29 3.72
C LYS A 296 1.83 17.85 2.98
N TYR A 297 1.59 16.55 2.84
CA TYR A 297 0.43 16.01 2.12
C TYR A 297 -0.61 15.33 3.01
N HIS A 298 -0.39 15.29 4.32
CA HIS A 298 -1.28 14.70 5.31
C HIS A 298 -1.65 13.21 5.05
N ILE A 299 -0.82 12.47 4.31
CA ILE A 299 -1.04 11.04 4.03
C ILE A 299 -1.23 10.27 5.33
N ASP A 300 -2.15 9.28 5.35
CA ASP A 300 -2.48 8.50 6.54
C ASP A 300 -1.63 7.24 6.70
N GLY A 301 -1.06 6.75 5.61
CA GLY A 301 -0.22 5.56 5.66
C GLY A 301 0.73 5.47 4.47
N LEU A 302 1.81 4.73 4.66
CA LEU A 302 2.70 4.28 3.59
C LEU A 302 2.67 2.76 3.53
N ARG A 303 2.38 2.22 2.37
CA ARG A 303 2.72 0.84 2.02
C ARG A 303 4.15 0.85 1.50
N VAL A 304 5.03 0.15 2.17
CA VAL A 304 6.45 0.10 1.83
C VAL A 304 6.71 -1.08 0.92
N ASP A 305 7.04 -0.74 -0.33
CA ASP A 305 7.28 -1.69 -1.41
C ASP A 305 8.52 -2.53 -1.16
N ALA A 306 8.43 -3.83 -1.50
CA ALA A 306 9.53 -4.77 -1.62
C ALA A 306 10.46 -4.84 -0.38
N VAL A 307 9.92 -4.79 0.84
CA VAL A 307 10.71 -4.83 2.09
C VAL A 307 11.62 -6.07 2.15
N ALA A 308 11.16 -7.22 1.65
CA ALA A 308 11.98 -8.42 1.57
C ALA A 308 13.28 -8.18 0.79
N SER A 309 13.23 -7.41 -0.30
CA SER A 309 14.40 -7.09 -1.13
C SER A 309 15.42 -6.19 -0.42
N MET A 310 14.97 -5.42 0.57
CA MET A 310 15.84 -4.60 1.42
C MET A 310 16.52 -5.45 2.50
N LEU A 311 15.78 -6.40 3.09
CA LEU A 311 16.23 -7.20 4.23
C LEU A 311 17.28 -8.25 3.88
N TYR A 312 17.27 -8.79 2.64
CA TYR A 312 18.12 -9.91 2.26
C TYR A 312 19.14 -9.54 1.18
N LEU A 313 20.42 -9.75 1.49
CA LEU A 313 21.55 -9.49 0.58
C LEU A 313 21.54 -10.39 -0.67
N ASP A 314 20.94 -11.56 -0.58
CA ASP A 314 20.81 -12.57 -1.64
C ASP A 314 19.47 -12.53 -2.39
N TYR A 315 18.58 -11.57 -2.09
CA TYR A 315 17.28 -11.45 -2.74
C TYR A 315 17.39 -11.31 -4.27
N GLY A 316 16.75 -12.23 -5.01
CA GLY A 316 16.77 -12.22 -6.47
C GLY A 316 18.15 -12.47 -7.10
N LYS A 317 19.17 -12.84 -6.34
CA LYS A 317 20.53 -13.04 -6.82
C LYS A 317 20.82 -14.51 -7.06
N LYS A 318 21.60 -14.79 -8.12
CA LYS A 318 22.07 -16.16 -8.41
C LYS A 318 23.12 -16.58 -7.38
N ASP A 319 23.28 -17.90 -7.23
CA ASP A 319 24.28 -18.48 -6.35
C ASP A 319 25.67 -17.88 -6.57
N GLY A 320 26.33 -17.47 -5.47
CA GLY A 320 27.63 -16.82 -5.48
C GLY A 320 27.66 -15.37 -5.99
N LYS A 321 26.52 -14.77 -6.34
CA LYS A 321 26.41 -13.37 -6.79
C LYS A 321 26.02 -12.41 -5.65
N TRP A 322 26.27 -12.78 -4.41
CA TRP A 322 26.07 -11.96 -3.23
C TRP A 322 27.17 -12.17 -2.19
N ARG A 323 27.26 -11.31 -1.20
CA ARG A 323 28.24 -11.38 -0.13
C ARG A 323 27.53 -11.40 1.22
N PRO A 324 27.88 -12.31 2.15
CA PRO A 324 27.32 -12.32 3.49
C PRO A 324 27.72 -11.06 4.27
N ASN A 325 26.89 -10.73 5.26
CA ASN A 325 27.18 -9.67 6.21
C ASN A 325 28.36 -10.04 7.15
N GLU A 326 28.77 -9.11 8.00
CA GLU A 326 29.89 -9.29 8.94
C GLU A 326 29.72 -10.47 9.93
N PHE A 327 28.48 -10.95 10.12
CA PHE A 327 28.17 -12.12 10.95
C PHE A 327 28.04 -13.43 10.14
N GLY A 328 28.29 -13.39 8.84
CA GLY A 328 28.17 -14.53 7.94
C GLY A 328 26.75 -14.86 7.47
N GLY A 329 25.75 -14.04 7.82
CA GLY A 329 24.36 -14.19 7.41
C GLY A 329 24.01 -13.42 6.14
N ASN A 330 22.77 -13.61 5.65
CA ASN A 330 22.25 -12.94 4.47
C ASN A 330 21.40 -11.68 4.77
N GLY A 331 21.24 -11.30 6.06
CA GLY A 331 20.55 -10.08 6.44
C GLY A 331 21.36 -8.83 6.06
N ASN A 332 20.69 -7.83 5.44
CA ASN A 332 21.29 -6.52 5.20
C ASN A 332 21.17 -5.66 6.46
N ILE A 333 22.23 -5.62 7.26
CA ILE A 333 22.23 -4.95 8.56
C ILE A 333 21.91 -3.46 8.44
N GLU A 334 22.46 -2.78 7.43
CA GLU A 334 22.22 -1.35 7.22
C GLU A 334 20.74 -1.09 6.90
N ALA A 335 20.11 -1.91 6.07
CA ALA A 335 18.68 -1.77 5.75
C ALA A 335 17.77 -2.08 6.96
N ILE A 336 18.12 -3.09 7.76
CA ILE A 336 17.41 -3.44 9.00
C ILE A 336 17.42 -2.25 9.97
N GLU A 337 18.58 -1.65 10.19
CA GLU A 337 18.71 -0.50 11.09
C GLU A 337 18.04 0.76 10.51
N PHE A 338 18.10 0.96 9.19
CA PHE A 338 17.35 2.03 8.50
C PHE A 338 15.84 1.87 8.74
N ILE A 339 15.27 0.68 8.53
CA ILE A 339 13.82 0.41 8.71
C ILE A 339 13.40 0.69 10.15
N LYS A 340 14.16 0.21 11.14
CA LYS A 340 13.91 0.48 12.56
C LYS A 340 13.93 1.98 12.87
N LYS A 341 14.94 2.68 12.35
CA LYS A 341 15.11 4.13 12.52
C LYS A 341 13.96 4.91 11.89
N LEU A 342 13.56 4.53 10.66
CA LEU A 342 12.42 5.08 9.94
C LEU A 342 11.14 4.95 10.77
N ASN A 343 10.77 3.73 11.14
CA ASN A 343 9.52 3.44 11.85
C ASN A 343 9.48 4.14 13.22
N LYS A 344 10.58 4.11 13.97
CA LYS A 344 10.67 4.82 15.24
C LYS A 344 10.44 6.32 15.09
N TYR A 345 11.06 6.94 14.09
CA TYR A 345 10.89 8.36 13.85
C TYR A 345 9.48 8.73 13.41
N VAL A 346 8.95 8.08 12.36
CA VAL A 346 7.65 8.47 11.80
C VAL A 346 6.51 8.27 12.79
N PHE A 347 6.54 7.23 13.62
CA PHE A 347 5.53 7.04 14.68
C PHE A 347 5.67 8.05 15.82
N SER A 348 6.86 8.54 16.10
CA SER A 348 7.05 9.58 17.11
C SER A 348 6.62 10.97 16.63
N ALA A 349 6.83 11.25 15.33
CA ALA A 349 6.57 12.56 14.73
C ALA A 349 5.12 12.71 14.23
N HIS A 350 4.48 11.60 13.77
CA HIS A 350 3.18 11.63 13.11
C HIS A 350 2.18 10.72 13.81
N LYS A 351 1.19 11.33 14.45
CA LYS A 351 0.17 10.59 15.20
C LYS A 351 -0.74 9.77 14.28
N GLY A 352 -0.96 8.50 14.63
CA GLY A 352 -2.03 7.68 14.07
C GLY A 352 -1.83 7.21 12.64
N ILE A 353 -0.60 7.23 12.14
CA ILE A 353 -0.26 6.77 10.79
C ILE A 353 -0.21 5.25 10.68
N MET A 354 -0.22 4.76 9.44
CA MET A 354 -0.03 3.37 9.09
C MET A 354 1.29 3.20 8.33
N MET A 355 2.14 2.26 8.79
CA MET A 355 3.31 1.77 8.06
C MET A 355 3.08 0.30 7.74
N ILE A 356 2.86 -0.03 6.47
CA ILE A 356 2.45 -1.35 6.00
C ILE A 356 3.59 -1.96 5.20
N ALA A 357 4.17 -3.06 5.67
CA ALA A 357 5.25 -3.72 4.94
C ALA A 357 4.70 -4.68 3.88
N GLU A 358 5.15 -4.54 2.63
CA GLU A 358 5.12 -5.66 1.70
C GLU A 358 6.36 -6.54 1.95
N GLU A 359 6.17 -7.56 2.75
CA GLU A 359 7.21 -8.52 3.09
C GLU A 359 6.67 -9.95 2.92
N SER A 360 7.16 -10.66 1.92
CA SER A 360 6.64 -11.95 1.47
C SER A 360 7.36 -13.17 2.05
N THR A 361 8.38 -12.96 2.88
CA THR A 361 9.19 -14.02 3.46
C THR A 361 8.76 -14.36 4.89
N ALA A 362 9.49 -15.28 5.52
CA ALA A 362 9.33 -15.64 6.93
C ALA A 362 10.15 -14.76 7.88
N TRP A 363 10.47 -13.52 7.51
CA TRP A 363 11.18 -12.62 8.43
C TRP A 363 10.31 -12.40 9.69
N PRO A 364 10.89 -12.63 10.88
CA PRO A 364 10.11 -12.56 12.11
C PRO A 364 9.92 -11.14 12.61
N MET A 365 8.84 -10.91 13.38
CA MET A 365 8.60 -9.69 14.15
C MET A 365 8.56 -8.41 13.31
N VAL A 366 8.04 -8.48 12.06
CA VAL A 366 7.93 -7.32 11.18
C VAL A 366 7.06 -6.23 11.81
N THR A 367 5.95 -6.62 12.45
CA THR A 367 4.99 -5.69 13.07
C THR A 367 5.12 -5.55 14.59
N HIS A 368 6.20 -6.07 15.15
CA HIS A 368 6.51 -5.91 16.57
C HIS A 368 7.32 -4.63 16.82
N PRO A 369 7.24 -4.05 18.03
CA PRO A 369 8.01 -2.87 18.39
C PRO A 369 9.52 -3.08 18.23
N VAL A 370 10.23 -2.00 17.88
CA VAL A 370 11.70 -2.02 17.74
C VAL A 370 12.37 -2.41 19.07
N GLU A 371 11.81 -1.96 20.18
CA GLU A 371 12.28 -2.25 21.54
C GLU A 371 12.22 -3.75 21.89
N ASP A 372 11.30 -4.49 21.26
CA ASP A 372 11.16 -5.94 21.41
C ASP A 372 11.99 -6.74 20.37
N GLY A 373 12.77 -6.04 19.55
CA GLY A 373 13.61 -6.62 18.49
C GLY A 373 12.92 -6.69 17.10
N GLY A 374 11.71 -6.15 16.98
CA GLY A 374 10.98 -6.09 15.71
C GLY A 374 11.45 -4.99 14.75
N LEU A 375 10.85 -4.95 13.56
CA LEU A 375 11.12 -3.90 12.56
C LEU A 375 10.30 -2.62 12.78
N GLY A 376 9.26 -2.67 13.63
CA GLY A 376 8.46 -1.52 14.02
C GLY A 376 7.35 -1.11 13.05
N PHE A 377 7.04 -1.87 12.02
CA PHE A 377 5.82 -1.64 11.22
C PHE A 377 4.57 -1.85 12.08
N ASN A 378 3.45 -1.27 11.71
CA ASN A 378 2.20 -1.61 12.40
C ASN A 378 1.30 -2.57 11.60
N TYR A 379 1.61 -2.80 10.33
CA TYR A 379 0.95 -3.80 9.51
C TYR A 379 1.93 -4.47 8.53
N LYS A 380 1.52 -5.66 8.07
CA LYS A 380 2.20 -6.43 7.03
C LYS A 380 1.17 -7.06 6.10
N TRP A 381 1.42 -7.08 4.78
CA TRP A 381 0.62 -7.87 3.86
C TRP A 381 0.76 -9.37 4.13
N ASN A 382 -0.36 -10.10 4.18
CA ASN A 382 -0.37 -11.55 4.34
C ASN A 382 -0.29 -12.24 2.96
N MET A 383 0.89 -12.23 2.37
CA MET A 383 1.14 -12.86 1.06
C MET A 383 0.95 -14.38 1.11
N GLY A 384 1.23 -15.03 2.26
CA GLY A 384 1.01 -16.46 2.47
C GLY A 384 -0.47 -16.83 2.37
N TRP A 385 -1.35 -16.10 3.08
CA TRP A 385 -2.80 -16.27 2.97
C TRP A 385 -3.28 -16.06 1.53
N MET A 386 -2.80 -15.03 0.88
CA MET A 386 -3.19 -14.68 -0.49
C MET A 386 -2.84 -15.81 -1.45
N ASN A 387 -1.59 -16.26 -1.46
CA ASN A 387 -1.13 -17.34 -2.35
C ASN A 387 -1.88 -18.66 -2.09
N ASP A 388 -2.03 -19.07 -0.82
CA ASP A 388 -2.67 -20.31 -0.44
C ASP A 388 -4.16 -20.32 -0.79
N SER A 389 -4.86 -19.23 -0.46
CA SER A 389 -6.30 -19.13 -0.71
C SER A 389 -6.63 -19.03 -2.21
N LEU A 390 -5.84 -18.30 -3.00
CA LEU A 390 -5.99 -18.25 -4.46
C LEU A 390 -5.72 -19.62 -5.09
N LYS A 391 -4.65 -20.30 -4.67
CA LYS A 391 -4.34 -21.65 -5.13
C LYS A 391 -5.49 -22.65 -4.84
N TYR A 392 -6.17 -22.51 -3.68
CA TYR A 392 -7.35 -23.29 -3.38
C TYR A 392 -8.52 -22.93 -4.30
N MET A 393 -8.78 -21.65 -4.49
CA MET A 393 -9.92 -21.17 -5.28
C MET A 393 -9.80 -21.50 -6.77
N GLU A 394 -8.61 -21.55 -7.31
CA GLU A 394 -8.33 -21.93 -8.71
C GLU A 394 -8.57 -23.41 -9.01
N GLN A 395 -8.62 -24.27 -7.97
CA GLN A 395 -8.89 -25.68 -8.16
C GLN A 395 -10.34 -25.93 -8.56
N ASP A 396 -10.55 -26.88 -9.46
CA ASP A 396 -11.89 -27.44 -9.67
C ASP A 396 -12.46 -27.92 -8.32
N PRO A 397 -13.73 -27.63 -7.99
CA PRO A 397 -14.33 -27.96 -6.71
C PRO A 397 -14.22 -29.46 -6.32
N PHE A 398 -14.17 -30.34 -7.29
CA PHE A 398 -13.98 -31.76 -7.05
C PHE A 398 -12.61 -32.10 -6.42
N PHE A 399 -11.58 -31.35 -6.77
CA PHE A 399 -10.22 -31.59 -6.30
C PHE A 399 -9.86 -30.76 -5.04
N ARG A 400 -10.68 -29.77 -4.64
CA ARG A 400 -10.44 -28.89 -3.49
C ARG A 400 -10.21 -29.65 -2.18
N LYS A 401 -10.81 -30.83 -2.02
CA LYS A 401 -10.59 -31.68 -0.84
C LYS A 401 -9.11 -32.03 -0.59
N GLY A 402 -8.31 -32.13 -1.65
CA GLY A 402 -6.88 -32.45 -1.56
C GLY A 402 -6.00 -31.27 -1.13
N VAL A 403 -6.50 -30.05 -1.18
CA VAL A 403 -5.80 -28.81 -0.85
C VAL A 403 -6.52 -27.97 0.21
N HIS A 404 -7.40 -28.57 1.00
CA HIS A 404 -8.21 -27.88 2.02
C HIS A 404 -7.35 -27.12 3.04
N ASN A 405 -6.16 -27.63 3.33
CA ASN A 405 -5.22 -26.98 4.24
C ASN A 405 -4.77 -25.59 3.78
N ASN A 406 -4.87 -25.26 2.50
CA ASN A 406 -4.58 -23.92 1.99
C ASN A 406 -5.52 -22.85 2.58
N LEU A 407 -6.72 -23.21 3.02
CA LEU A 407 -7.63 -22.30 3.71
C LEU A 407 -7.34 -22.16 5.22
N THR A 408 -6.77 -23.21 5.83
CA THR A 408 -6.61 -23.27 7.28
C THR A 408 -5.20 -22.94 7.75
N PHE A 409 -4.20 -23.10 6.89
CA PHE A 409 -2.77 -22.91 7.25
C PHE A 409 -2.47 -21.50 7.71
N SER A 410 -3.02 -20.49 7.05
CA SER A 410 -2.81 -19.07 7.41
C SER A 410 -3.22 -18.74 8.85
N LEU A 411 -4.20 -19.48 9.39
CA LEU A 411 -4.66 -19.28 10.77
C LEU A 411 -3.68 -19.80 11.81
N THR A 412 -2.71 -20.64 11.44
CA THR A 412 -1.65 -21.06 12.36
C THR A 412 -0.72 -19.91 12.74
N TYR A 413 -0.62 -18.89 11.91
CA TYR A 413 0.23 -17.71 12.12
C TYR A 413 -0.55 -16.37 12.07
N ALA A 414 -1.88 -16.39 11.93
CA ALA A 414 -2.70 -15.18 11.74
C ALA A 414 -2.55 -14.11 12.81
N PHE A 415 -2.03 -14.47 13.99
CA PHE A 415 -1.83 -13.58 15.13
C PHE A 415 -0.35 -13.42 15.51
N SER A 416 0.58 -13.88 14.66
CA SER A 416 2.01 -13.61 14.84
C SER A 416 2.40 -12.20 14.40
N GLU A 417 1.61 -11.59 13.52
CA GLU A 417 1.79 -10.25 12.98
C GLU A 417 0.42 -9.56 12.84
N ASN A 418 0.42 -8.26 12.64
CA ASN A 418 -0.80 -7.50 12.30
C ASN A 418 -0.97 -7.50 10.79
N PHE A 419 -1.88 -8.33 10.27
CA PHE A 419 -1.99 -8.54 8.84
C PHE A 419 -3.03 -7.66 8.15
N VAL A 420 -2.68 -7.27 6.90
CA VAL A 420 -3.63 -6.88 5.85
C VAL A 420 -3.72 -8.05 4.88
N LEU A 421 -4.93 -8.45 4.50
CA LEU A 421 -5.18 -9.49 3.50
C LEU A 421 -5.23 -8.84 2.11
N PRO A 422 -4.18 -8.99 1.28
CA PRO A 422 -4.13 -8.31 -0.01
C PRO A 422 -4.71 -9.18 -1.11
N LEU A 423 -5.63 -8.63 -1.89
CA LEU A 423 -5.91 -9.05 -3.27
C LEU A 423 -5.53 -7.85 -4.15
N SER A 424 -4.23 -7.69 -4.33
CA SER A 424 -3.60 -6.50 -4.91
C SER A 424 -3.51 -6.54 -6.43
N HIS A 425 -2.98 -5.44 -7.00
CA HIS A 425 -2.69 -5.33 -8.43
C HIS A 425 -1.81 -6.45 -8.97
N ASP A 426 -0.84 -6.93 -8.20
CA ASP A 426 0.08 -7.99 -8.60
C ASP A 426 -0.61 -9.31 -8.95
N GLU A 427 -1.78 -9.55 -8.38
CA GLU A 427 -2.49 -10.81 -8.61
C GLU A 427 -3.35 -10.83 -9.88
N VAL A 428 -3.46 -9.72 -10.59
CA VAL A 428 -4.34 -9.58 -11.76
C VAL A 428 -3.63 -9.10 -13.03
N VAL A 429 -2.32 -9.38 -13.11
CA VAL A 429 -1.42 -8.97 -14.21
C VAL A 429 -0.51 -10.12 -14.65
N HIS A 430 0.21 -9.95 -15.74
CA HIS A 430 1.29 -10.82 -16.21
C HIS A 430 0.91 -12.29 -16.41
N GLY A 431 -0.28 -12.56 -16.95
CA GLY A 431 -0.76 -13.93 -17.23
C GLY A 431 -1.36 -14.63 -16.01
N LYS A 432 -1.52 -13.90 -14.88
CA LYS A 432 -2.17 -14.44 -13.66
C LYS A 432 -3.70 -14.46 -13.76
N ARG A 433 -4.30 -13.87 -14.79
CA ARG A 433 -5.75 -13.69 -15.01
C ARG A 433 -6.39 -12.70 -14.02
N SER A 434 -7.58 -12.19 -14.36
CA SER A 434 -8.37 -11.40 -13.39
C SER A 434 -8.87 -12.29 -12.24
N LEU A 435 -9.25 -11.68 -11.12
CA LEU A 435 -9.73 -12.41 -9.96
C LEU A 435 -10.96 -13.27 -10.29
N LEU A 436 -11.91 -12.74 -11.08
CA LEU A 436 -13.07 -13.51 -11.56
C LEU A 436 -12.65 -14.67 -12.47
N SER A 437 -11.71 -14.44 -13.40
CA SER A 437 -11.26 -15.45 -14.36
C SER A 437 -10.45 -16.58 -13.72
N LYS A 438 -9.92 -16.39 -12.51
CA LYS A 438 -9.29 -17.46 -11.72
C LYS A 438 -10.31 -18.48 -11.20
N MET A 439 -11.55 -18.07 -11.03
CA MET A 439 -12.59 -18.94 -10.49
C MET A 439 -12.99 -20.02 -11.54
N PRO A 440 -13.08 -21.30 -11.15
CA PRO A 440 -13.49 -22.39 -12.03
C PRO A 440 -15.00 -22.39 -12.29
N GLY A 441 -15.42 -23.20 -13.26
CA GLY A 441 -16.83 -23.40 -13.62
C GLY A 441 -17.30 -22.49 -14.74
N GLU A 442 -18.59 -22.57 -15.01
CA GLU A 442 -19.28 -21.75 -15.99
C GLU A 442 -19.43 -20.31 -15.49
N TYR A 443 -19.99 -19.44 -16.32
CA TYR A 443 -20.07 -18.00 -16.04
C TYR A 443 -20.67 -17.70 -14.65
N GLU A 444 -21.83 -18.26 -14.33
CA GLU A 444 -22.50 -18.01 -13.03
C GLU A 444 -21.73 -18.64 -11.85
N ASP A 445 -21.11 -19.80 -12.08
CA ASP A 445 -20.28 -20.46 -11.05
C ASP A 445 -19.08 -19.58 -10.65
N LYS A 446 -18.48 -18.88 -11.61
CA LYS A 446 -17.36 -17.95 -11.33
C LYS A 446 -17.78 -16.86 -10.37
N PHE A 447 -18.94 -16.24 -10.60
CA PHE A 447 -19.47 -15.20 -9.70
C PHE A 447 -19.81 -15.77 -8.32
N ALA A 448 -20.44 -16.94 -8.25
CA ALA A 448 -20.77 -17.61 -7.00
C ALA A 448 -19.49 -17.94 -6.19
N ASN A 449 -18.49 -18.56 -6.85
CA ASN A 449 -17.18 -18.82 -6.25
C ASN A 449 -16.51 -17.56 -5.73
N LEU A 450 -16.52 -16.47 -6.51
CA LEU A 450 -15.89 -15.22 -6.12
C LEU A 450 -16.62 -14.58 -4.92
N ARG A 451 -17.96 -14.57 -4.91
CA ARG A 451 -18.74 -14.12 -3.74
C ARG A 451 -18.43 -14.94 -2.49
N ALA A 452 -18.38 -16.26 -2.62
CA ALA A 452 -18.03 -17.15 -1.51
C ALA A 452 -16.62 -16.85 -0.96
N TYR A 453 -15.64 -16.67 -1.85
CA TYR A 453 -14.25 -16.37 -1.49
C TYR A 453 -14.10 -15.01 -0.78
N LEU A 454 -14.73 -13.95 -1.32
CA LEU A 454 -14.67 -12.64 -0.71
C LEU A 454 -15.41 -12.61 0.64
N GLY A 455 -16.52 -13.35 0.77
CA GLY A 455 -17.15 -13.57 2.07
C GLY A 455 -16.22 -14.25 3.07
N TYR A 456 -15.50 -15.30 2.67
CA TYR A 456 -14.48 -15.93 3.51
C TYR A 456 -13.37 -14.95 3.88
N MET A 457 -12.84 -14.17 2.92
CA MET A 457 -11.80 -13.15 3.17
C MET A 457 -12.25 -12.12 4.22
N PHE A 458 -13.47 -11.60 4.10
CA PHE A 458 -13.97 -10.58 5.03
C PHE A 458 -14.21 -11.13 6.45
N ALA A 459 -14.49 -12.42 6.57
CA ALA A 459 -14.60 -13.09 7.87
C ALA A 459 -13.25 -13.47 8.47
N HIS A 460 -12.22 -13.73 7.67
CA HIS A 460 -10.87 -14.09 8.13
C HIS A 460 -10.24 -12.95 8.95
N PRO A 461 -9.45 -13.24 10.03
CA PRO A 461 -8.68 -12.19 10.72
C PRO A 461 -7.76 -11.40 9.79
N GLY A 462 -7.61 -10.10 10.05
CA GLY A 462 -6.80 -9.17 9.27
C GLY A 462 -7.61 -8.08 8.56
N LYS A 463 -6.96 -6.96 8.22
CA LYS A 463 -7.56 -5.87 7.46
C LYS A 463 -7.75 -6.29 5.99
N LYS A 464 -8.59 -5.59 5.24
CA LYS A 464 -8.97 -5.99 3.87
C LYS A 464 -8.40 -5.03 2.85
N LEU A 465 -7.82 -5.56 1.78
CA LEU A 465 -7.38 -4.80 0.62
C LEU A 465 -7.84 -5.49 -0.66
N MET A 466 -8.47 -4.71 -1.54
CA MET A 466 -8.90 -5.14 -2.86
C MET A 466 -8.46 -4.14 -3.92
N PHE A 467 -7.89 -4.66 -5.00
CA PHE A 467 -7.54 -3.86 -6.16
C PHE A 467 -8.78 -3.52 -6.99
N MET A 468 -8.78 -2.30 -7.54
CA MET A 468 -9.84 -1.76 -8.40
C MET A 468 -10.26 -2.74 -9.51
N GLY A 469 -11.56 -2.83 -9.78
CA GLY A 469 -12.15 -3.72 -10.77
C GLY A 469 -12.53 -5.11 -10.23
N ALA A 470 -11.94 -5.54 -9.12
CA ALA A 470 -12.31 -6.81 -8.48
C ALA A 470 -13.75 -6.77 -7.94
N GLU A 471 -14.21 -5.60 -7.48
CA GLU A 471 -15.51 -5.38 -6.86
C GLU A 471 -16.70 -5.53 -7.82
N PHE A 472 -16.47 -5.45 -9.13
CA PHE A 472 -17.50 -5.75 -10.13
C PHE A 472 -17.09 -6.87 -11.09
N GLY A 473 -15.99 -7.59 -10.76
CA GLY A 473 -15.56 -8.75 -11.52
C GLY A 473 -15.02 -8.42 -12.91
N GLN A 474 -14.08 -7.48 -12.98
CA GLN A 474 -13.33 -7.23 -14.22
C GLN A 474 -12.92 -8.56 -14.86
N PHE A 475 -13.24 -8.74 -16.15
CA PHE A 475 -13.08 -10.03 -16.81
C PHE A 475 -11.66 -10.29 -17.30
N ILE A 476 -11.03 -9.26 -17.86
CA ILE A 476 -9.65 -9.29 -18.34
C ILE A 476 -8.69 -8.88 -17.23
N GLU A 477 -7.42 -9.20 -17.40
CA GLU A 477 -6.35 -8.68 -16.56
C GLU A 477 -6.34 -7.15 -16.59
N TRP A 478 -5.88 -6.55 -15.48
CA TRP A 478 -5.66 -5.11 -15.45
C TRP A 478 -4.63 -4.68 -16.48
N ASN A 479 -4.87 -3.51 -17.08
CA ASN A 479 -3.99 -2.87 -18.04
C ASN A 479 -3.94 -1.37 -17.77
N GLU A 480 -2.73 -0.86 -17.48
CA GLU A 480 -2.49 0.55 -17.13
C GLU A 480 -2.79 1.52 -18.27
N GLU A 481 -2.80 1.05 -19.51
CA GLU A 481 -3.06 1.88 -20.70
C GLU A 481 -4.55 2.14 -20.95
N LYS A 482 -5.46 1.47 -20.20
CA LYS A 482 -6.91 1.55 -20.39
C LYS A 482 -7.61 1.81 -19.05
N GLU A 483 -8.79 2.42 -19.12
CA GLU A 483 -9.67 2.45 -17.95
C GLU A 483 -10.27 1.06 -17.67
N LEU A 484 -10.82 0.89 -16.46
CA LEU A 484 -11.59 -0.30 -16.11
C LEU A 484 -12.81 -0.47 -17.01
N ASP A 485 -13.23 -1.71 -17.21
CA ASP A 485 -14.39 -2.04 -18.05
C ASP A 485 -15.74 -1.69 -17.38
N TRP A 486 -15.96 -0.43 -17.03
CA TRP A 486 -17.15 0.07 -16.33
C TRP A 486 -18.47 -0.34 -16.98
N LYS A 487 -18.46 -0.60 -18.29
CA LYS A 487 -19.61 -1.13 -19.04
C LYS A 487 -20.10 -2.45 -18.48
N LEU A 488 -19.26 -3.26 -17.84
CA LEU A 488 -19.63 -4.53 -17.23
C LEU A 488 -20.76 -4.37 -16.21
N LEU A 489 -20.86 -3.22 -15.53
CA LEU A 489 -21.95 -2.93 -14.59
C LEU A 489 -23.35 -2.90 -15.22
N SER A 490 -23.45 -2.89 -16.55
CA SER A 490 -24.75 -3.04 -17.25
C SER A 490 -25.25 -4.49 -17.32
N TYR A 491 -24.42 -5.47 -16.94
CA TYR A 491 -24.77 -6.88 -16.90
C TYR A 491 -25.12 -7.30 -15.46
N GLU A 492 -26.21 -8.08 -15.32
CA GLU A 492 -26.78 -8.44 -14.00
C GLU A 492 -25.79 -9.10 -13.05
N SER A 493 -24.96 -10.05 -13.53
CA SER A 493 -24.00 -10.76 -12.66
C SER A 493 -22.91 -9.82 -12.11
N HIS A 494 -22.42 -8.89 -12.93
CA HIS A 494 -21.44 -7.87 -12.52
C HIS A 494 -22.05 -6.85 -11.56
N ALA A 495 -23.26 -6.35 -11.85
CA ALA A 495 -24.00 -5.46 -10.97
C ALA A 495 -24.35 -6.15 -9.63
N GLY A 496 -24.69 -7.44 -9.68
CA GLY A 496 -24.94 -8.27 -8.50
C GLY A 496 -23.71 -8.41 -7.61
N LEU A 497 -22.54 -8.68 -8.21
CA LEU A 497 -21.26 -8.74 -7.47
C LEU A 497 -20.88 -7.38 -6.88
N HIS A 498 -21.06 -6.30 -7.63
CA HIS A 498 -20.80 -4.95 -7.15
C HIS A 498 -21.66 -4.59 -5.92
N ASN A 499 -22.96 -4.91 -6.00
CA ASN A 499 -23.87 -4.73 -4.86
C ASN A 499 -23.48 -5.64 -3.67
N TYR A 500 -23.04 -6.87 -3.96
CA TYR A 500 -22.53 -7.79 -2.93
C TYR A 500 -21.35 -7.20 -2.15
N ILE A 501 -20.33 -6.66 -2.84
CA ILE A 501 -19.16 -6.06 -2.19
C ILE A 501 -19.54 -4.82 -1.39
N LYS A 502 -20.44 -3.99 -1.91
CA LYS A 502 -20.99 -2.86 -1.18
C LYS A 502 -21.60 -3.31 0.16
N GLU A 503 -22.52 -4.25 0.12
CA GLU A 503 -23.19 -4.74 1.34
C GLU A 503 -22.23 -5.48 2.27
N LEU A 504 -21.26 -6.22 1.73
CA LEU A 504 -20.22 -6.92 2.51
C LEU A 504 -19.35 -5.93 3.30
N ASN A 505 -18.94 -4.81 2.69
CA ASN A 505 -18.23 -3.72 3.37
C ASN A 505 -19.06 -3.13 4.51
N TYR A 506 -20.36 -2.90 4.30
CA TYR A 506 -21.24 -2.38 5.36
C TYR A 506 -21.43 -3.38 6.50
N VAL A 507 -21.61 -4.67 6.20
CA VAL A 507 -21.71 -5.73 7.19
C VAL A 507 -20.41 -5.84 8.01
N TYR A 508 -19.26 -5.81 7.35
CA TYR A 508 -17.94 -5.80 8.00
C TYR A 508 -17.79 -4.62 8.95
N ARG A 509 -18.04 -3.41 8.47
CA ARG A 509 -17.90 -2.16 9.26
C ARG A 509 -18.85 -2.11 10.47
N LYS A 510 -20.08 -2.60 10.30
CA LYS A 510 -21.13 -2.55 11.32
C LYS A 510 -20.91 -3.53 12.48
N ASN A 511 -20.17 -4.62 12.25
CA ASN A 511 -20.08 -5.72 13.21
C ASN A 511 -18.68 -5.81 13.86
N PRO A 512 -18.52 -5.36 15.13
CA PRO A 512 -17.24 -5.39 15.83
C PRO A 512 -16.59 -6.78 15.94
N CYS A 513 -17.36 -7.85 15.85
CA CYS A 513 -16.83 -9.21 15.85
C CYS A 513 -15.78 -9.44 14.75
N PHE A 514 -15.82 -8.72 13.62
CA PHE A 514 -14.89 -8.90 12.52
C PHE A 514 -13.55 -8.17 12.69
N TRP A 515 -13.48 -7.16 13.57
CA TRP A 515 -12.31 -6.27 13.59
C TRP A 515 -11.87 -5.80 15.00
N GLU A 516 -12.68 -5.92 16.06
CA GLU A 516 -12.34 -5.36 17.36
C GLU A 516 -11.25 -6.16 18.08
N LEU A 517 -11.20 -7.48 17.87
CA LEU A 517 -10.19 -8.40 18.38
C LEU A 517 -9.44 -9.11 17.25
N ASP A 518 -9.07 -8.34 16.21
CA ASP A 518 -8.57 -8.88 14.95
C ASP A 518 -7.15 -9.45 15.04
N ASN A 519 -6.40 -9.04 16.06
CA ASN A 519 -5.00 -9.40 16.24
C ASN A 519 -4.79 -10.38 17.41
N SER A 520 -5.84 -11.12 17.81
CA SER A 520 -5.79 -12.00 18.97
C SER A 520 -6.68 -13.23 18.79
N TRP A 521 -6.23 -14.36 19.34
CA TRP A 521 -7.05 -15.56 19.49
C TRP A 521 -8.35 -15.33 20.28
N ASP A 522 -8.43 -14.26 21.10
CA ASP A 522 -9.67 -13.89 21.78
C ASP A 522 -10.81 -13.51 20.82
N GLY A 523 -10.48 -13.14 19.58
CA GLY A 523 -11.41 -12.79 18.52
C GLY A 523 -11.77 -13.93 17.58
N PHE A 524 -11.20 -15.13 17.75
CA PHE A 524 -11.34 -16.24 16.81
C PHE A 524 -11.49 -17.59 17.53
N ASP A 525 -12.34 -18.47 17.02
CA ASP A 525 -12.43 -19.86 17.45
C ASP A 525 -12.95 -20.75 16.30
N TRP A 526 -12.39 -21.94 16.14
CA TRP A 526 -12.86 -22.89 15.13
C TRP A 526 -14.24 -23.45 15.47
N ALA A 527 -15.08 -23.63 14.44
CA ALA A 527 -16.33 -24.39 14.56
C ALA A 527 -16.22 -25.75 13.86
N ALA A 528 -15.92 -25.78 12.55
CA ALA A 528 -15.56 -27.01 11.81
C ALA A 528 -14.44 -26.64 10.83
N LEU A 529 -13.22 -27.16 11.06
CA LEU A 529 -12.04 -26.79 10.29
C LEU A 529 -11.63 -27.84 9.25
N ASP A 530 -12.04 -29.08 9.41
CA ASP A 530 -11.49 -30.26 8.73
C ASP A 530 -12.49 -31.01 7.82
N ASP A 531 -13.64 -30.38 7.50
CA ASP A 531 -14.62 -31.00 6.59
C ASP A 531 -14.20 -30.80 5.11
N ASN A 532 -13.07 -31.39 4.77
CA ASN A 532 -12.52 -31.36 3.41
C ASN A 532 -13.37 -32.16 2.41
N THR A 533 -14.10 -33.18 2.88
CA THR A 533 -14.98 -34.01 2.03
C THR A 533 -16.12 -33.20 1.43
N ASN A 534 -16.67 -32.27 2.21
CA ASN A 534 -17.76 -31.41 1.78
C ASN A 534 -17.27 -30.04 1.27
N ASN A 535 -15.95 -29.74 1.35
CA ASN A 535 -15.36 -28.43 1.08
C ASN A 535 -16.00 -27.31 1.93
N ILE A 536 -16.28 -27.60 3.20
CA ILE A 536 -16.85 -26.65 4.15
C ILE A 536 -15.80 -26.24 5.18
N ILE A 537 -15.76 -24.97 5.46
CA ILE A 537 -14.99 -24.38 6.55
C ILE A 537 -15.92 -23.50 7.38
N SER A 538 -15.80 -23.59 8.69
CA SER A 538 -16.55 -22.69 9.59
C SER A 538 -15.78 -22.33 10.84
N PHE A 539 -15.93 -21.08 11.25
CA PHE A 539 -15.30 -20.51 12.44
C PHE A 539 -16.16 -19.39 13.06
N LEU A 540 -15.78 -18.99 14.23
CA LEU A 540 -16.43 -17.95 15.01
C LEU A 540 -15.54 -16.73 15.08
N ARG A 541 -16.11 -15.56 14.85
CA ARG A 541 -15.49 -14.26 15.15
C ARG A 541 -16.18 -13.66 16.38
N MET A 542 -15.39 -12.99 17.23
CA MET A 542 -15.89 -12.50 18.53
C MET A 542 -15.48 -11.05 18.76
N ASP A 543 -16.37 -10.29 19.43
CA ASP A 543 -16.06 -8.97 19.96
C ASP A 543 -15.72 -9.01 21.47
N LYS A 544 -15.31 -7.86 22.04
CA LYS A 544 -15.02 -7.70 23.48
C LYS A 544 -16.22 -8.01 24.37
N ASN A 545 -17.44 -7.87 23.84
CA ASN A 545 -18.68 -8.15 24.56
C ASN A 545 -19.08 -9.62 24.50
N LYS A 546 -18.24 -10.47 23.85
CA LYS A 546 -18.52 -11.89 23.61
C LYS A 546 -19.78 -12.12 22.78
N ASN A 547 -20.12 -11.20 21.89
CA ASN A 547 -21.01 -11.50 20.79
C ASN A 547 -20.25 -12.34 19.75
N TYR A 548 -20.97 -13.16 19.01
CA TYR A 548 -20.37 -14.07 18.04
C TYR A 548 -20.96 -13.87 16.64
N ILE A 549 -20.13 -14.03 15.65
CA ILE A 549 -20.56 -14.31 14.28
C ILE A 549 -20.02 -15.68 13.90
N LEU A 550 -20.92 -16.61 13.64
CA LEU A 550 -20.60 -17.89 13.00
C LEU A 550 -20.47 -17.64 11.48
N CYS A 551 -19.28 -17.85 10.95
CA CYS A 551 -18.97 -17.75 9.52
C CYS A 551 -18.91 -19.18 8.97
N VAL A 552 -19.64 -19.42 7.87
CA VAL A 552 -19.70 -20.73 7.22
C VAL A 552 -19.51 -20.52 5.74
N SER A 553 -18.49 -21.17 5.15
CA SER A 553 -18.23 -21.15 3.71
C SER A 553 -18.32 -22.54 3.14
N ASN A 554 -19.10 -22.69 2.07
CA ASN A 554 -19.23 -23.90 1.26
C ASN A 554 -18.59 -23.64 -0.11
N PHE A 555 -17.48 -24.28 -0.36
CA PHE A 555 -16.76 -24.17 -1.62
C PHE A 555 -17.03 -25.33 -2.59
N SER A 556 -18.10 -26.12 -2.34
CA SER A 556 -18.57 -27.17 -3.26
C SER A 556 -19.74 -26.69 -4.11
N SER A 557 -19.95 -27.35 -5.24
CA SER A 557 -21.11 -27.12 -6.13
C SER A 557 -22.42 -27.74 -5.62
N ILE A 558 -22.47 -28.18 -4.36
CA ILE A 558 -23.61 -28.89 -3.80
C ILE A 558 -24.14 -28.13 -2.59
N THR A 559 -25.40 -27.76 -2.60
CA THR A 559 -26.11 -27.23 -1.42
C THR A 559 -26.18 -28.30 -0.33
N ARG A 560 -25.84 -27.91 0.89
CA ARG A 560 -25.91 -28.81 2.05
C ARG A 560 -27.12 -28.47 2.90
N GLU A 561 -28.12 -29.31 2.86
CA GLU A 561 -29.33 -29.17 3.66
C GLU A 561 -29.13 -29.71 5.06
N LYS A 562 -29.69 -29.00 6.07
CA LYS A 562 -29.67 -29.40 7.49
C LYS A 562 -28.29 -29.76 8.00
N TYR A 563 -27.27 -29.05 7.51
CA TYR A 563 -25.89 -29.27 7.92
C TYR A 563 -25.71 -28.84 9.39
N LYS A 564 -25.05 -29.72 10.18
CA LYS A 564 -24.89 -29.49 11.62
C LYS A 564 -23.54 -28.85 11.93
N ILE A 565 -23.57 -27.75 12.68
CA ILE A 565 -22.36 -27.07 13.14
C ILE A 565 -22.42 -26.87 14.65
N GLY A 566 -21.36 -27.30 15.35
CA GLY A 566 -21.23 -27.09 16.80
C GLY A 566 -21.08 -25.61 17.13
N VAL A 567 -21.83 -25.12 18.13
CA VAL A 567 -21.83 -23.72 18.55
C VAL A 567 -21.66 -23.59 20.05
N PRO A 568 -21.02 -22.46 20.55
CA PRO A 568 -20.71 -22.35 21.97
C PRO A 568 -21.91 -21.96 22.86
N LEU A 569 -22.90 -21.24 22.31
CA LEU A 569 -24.00 -20.67 23.09
C LEU A 569 -25.36 -21.24 22.69
N ASN A 570 -26.19 -21.44 23.68
CA ASN A 570 -27.61 -21.76 23.47
C ASN A 570 -28.38 -20.53 22.98
N GLY A 571 -29.37 -20.74 22.13
CA GLY A 571 -30.34 -19.74 21.72
C GLY A 571 -30.45 -19.57 20.20
N VAL A 572 -30.88 -18.39 19.77
CA VAL A 572 -31.13 -18.07 18.39
C VAL A 572 -29.89 -17.47 17.73
N TYR A 573 -29.53 -17.99 16.57
CA TYR A 573 -28.54 -17.49 15.64
C TYR A 573 -29.29 -16.87 14.46
N GLU A 574 -29.05 -15.60 14.18
CA GLU A 574 -29.74 -14.84 13.15
C GLU A 574 -28.83 -14.69 11.94
N GLU A 575 -29.29 -15.16 10.78
CA GLU A 575 -28.58 -14.93 9.53
C GLU A 575 -28.58 -13.42 9.23
N ILE A 576 -27.40 -12.84 9.17
CA ILE A 576 -27.22 -11.39 8.92
C ILE A 576 -26.71 -11.10 7.53
N PHE A 577 -26.17 -12.12 6.83
CA PHE A 577 -25.62 -11.98 5.50
C PHE A 577 -25.47 -13.36 4.83
N SER A 578 -25.80 -13.43 3.53
CA SER A 578 -25.56 -14.58 2.67
C SER A 578 -25.09 -14.13 1.31
N SER A 579 -23.98 -14.71 0.83
CA SER A 579 -23.48 -14.45 -0.52
C SER A 579 -24.38 -15.00 -1.62
N ASP A 580 -25.36 -15.82 -1.26
CA ASP A 580 -26.33 -16.46 -2.16
C ASP A 580 -27.68 -15.70 -2.22
N ALA A 581 -27.77 -14.49 -1.68
CA ALA A 581 -29.01 -13.72 -1.77
C ALA A 581 -29.36 -13.34 -3.21
N TYR A 582 -30.64 -13.26 -3.54
CA TYR A 582 -31.14 -12.95 -4.90
C TYR A 582 -30.59 -11.65 -5.48
N ASN A 583 -30.49 -10.61 -4.65
CA ASN A 583 -29.99 -9.30 -5.06
C ASN A 583 -28.48 -9.28 -5.39
N PHE A 584 -27.78 -10.37 -5.19
CA PHE A 584 -26.38 -10.59 -5.56
C PHE A 584 -26.23 -11.57 -6.73
N GLY A 585 -27.34 -12.06 -7.29
CA GLY A 585 -27.34 -13.10 -8.33
C GLY A 585 -27.20 -14.51 -7.78
N GLY A 586 -27.58 -14.74 -6.53
CA GLY A 586 -27.65 -16.07 -5.91
C GLY A 586 -29.02 -16.74 -6.04
N THR A 587 -29.17 -17.94 -5.47
CA THR A 587 -30.40 -18.73 -5.51
C THR A 587 -31.40 -18.36 -4.42
N GLY A 588 -31.00 -17.53 -3.46
CA GLY A 588 -31.86 -17.01 -2.40
C GLY A 588 -32.13 -17.98 -1.24
N VAL A 589 -31.34 -19.03 -1.09
CA VAL A 589 -31.44 -19.92 0.08
C VAL A 589 -31.12 -19.13 1.34
N SER A 590 -32.03 -19.12 2.30
CA SER A 590 -31.90 -18.39 3.57
C SER A 590 -32.39 -19.20 4.74
N ASN A 591 -31.71 -19.06 5.88
CA ASN A 591 -32.07 -19.71 7.13
C ASN A 591 -32.84 -18.78 8.09
N ALA A 592 -32.88 -17.48 7.81
CA ALA A 592 -33.45 -16.45 8.67
C ALA A 592 -32.95 -16.52 10.14
N LYS A 593 -33.64 -17.31 10.98
CA LYS A 593 -33.29 -17.52 12.40
C LYS A 593 -33.29 -19.01 12.73
N VAL A 594 -32.15 -19.50 13.19
CA VAL A 594 -31.99 -20.89 13.62
C VAL A 594 -31.77 -20.97 15.12
N ARG A 595 -32.42 -21.92 15.78
CA ARG A 595 -32.24 -22.16 17.21
C ARG A 595 -31.27 -23.32 17.43
N SER A 596 -30.31 -23.14 18.33
CA SER A 596 -29.40 -24.22 18.70
C SER A 596 -30.17 -25.37 19.41
N LYS A 597 -29.71 -26.57 19.13
CA LYS A 597 -30.20 -27.83 19.71
C LYS A 597 -29.14 -28.42 20.66
N LYS A 598 -29.56 -29.14 21.69
CA LYS A 598 -28.64 -29.89 22.56
C LYS A 598 -28.12 -31.12 21.80
N GLY A 599 -26.84 -31.38 21.88
CA GLY A 599 -26.17 -32.53 21.26
C GLY A 599 -24.70 -32.22 20.96
N LYS A 600 -23.86 -33.23 21.05
CA LYS A 600 -22.42 -33.09 20.79
C LYS A 600 -22.13 -32.94 19.30
N MET A 601 -21.43 -31.87 18.91
CA MET A 601 -20.97 -31.63 17.54
C MET A 601 -19.70 -30.77 17.57
N HIS A 602 -18.66 -31.15 16.85
CA HIS A 602 -17.38 -30.43 16.76
C HIS A 602 -16.82 -30.04 18.15
N GLY A 603 -16.85 -30.97 19.12
CA GLY A 603 -16.38 -30.74 20.49
C GLY A 603 -17.28 -29.85 21.38
N ARG A 604 -18.48 -29.48 20.92
CA ARG A 604 -19.43 -28.61 21.65
C ARG A 604 -20.69 -29.38 22.04
N ASP A 605 -21.37 -28.93 23.11
CA ASP A 605 -22.60 -29.57 23.62
C ASP A 605 -23.88 -29.09 22.93
N GLN A 606 -23.73 -28.17 21.98
CA GLN A 606 -24.84 -27.63 21.19
C GLN A 606 -24.45 -27.47 19.74
N TYR A 607 -25.44 -27.52 18.83
CA TYR A 607 -25.27 -27.31 17.43
C TYR A 607 -26.46 -26.55 16.81
N VAL A 608 -26.24 -25.94 15.67
CA VAL A 608 -27.28 -25.42 14.77
C VAL A 608 -27.39 -26.35 13.54
N GLU A 609 -28.60 -26.42 12.99
CA GLU A 609 -28.85 -27.05 11.67
C GLU A 609 -29.17 -25.93 10.70
N ILE A 610 -28.41 -25.83 9.63
CA ILE A 610 -28.52 -24.77 8.63
C ILE A 610 -28.45 -25.37 7.21
N ASP A 611 -29.06 -24.67 6.27
CA ASP A 611 -28.89 -24.94 4.85
C ASP A 611 -27.78 -24.03 4.31
N ILE A 612 -26.77 -24.62 3.66
CA ILE A 612 -25.61 -23.91 3.14
C ILE A 612 -25.62 -24.03 1.61
N PRO A 613 -25.94 -22.94 0.89
CA PRO A 613 -25.96 -22.97 -0.59
C PRO A 613 -24.62 -23.41 -1.19
N ALA A 614 -24.66 -23.92 -2.42
CA ALA A 614 -23.46 -24.16 -3.21
C ALA A 614 -22.67 -22.86 -3.40
N PHE A 615 -21.33 -22.92 -3.38
CA PHE A 615 -20.46 -21.77 -3.59
C PHE A 615 -20.90 -20.53 -2.81
N SER A 616 -21.06 -20.67 -1.49
CA SER A 616 -21.56 -19.58 -0.65
C SER A 616 -20.78 -19.39 0.65
N THR A 617 -20.88 -18.18 1.18
CA THR A 617 -20.50 -17.83 2.55
C THR A 617 -21.68 -17.17 3.24
N VAL A 618 -22.02 -17.65 4.45
CA VAL A 618 -23.16 -17.20 5.25
C VAL A 618 -22.69 -16.80 6.65
N TYR A 619 -23.22 -15.70 7.18
CA TYR A 619 -22.90 -15.20 8.51
C TYR A 619 -24.11 -15.24 9.42
N PHE A 620 -23.95 -15.82 10.61
CA PHE A 620 -24.98 -15.86 11.65
C PHE A 620 -24.52 -15.12 12.89
N TYR A 621 -25.24 -14.07 13.28
CA TYR A 621 -24.97 -13.31 14.50
C TYR A 621 -25.62 -13.94 15.71
N LYS A 622 -24.90 -13.96 16.83
CA LYS A 622 -25.35 -14.43 18.14
C LYS A 622 -24.94 -13.44 19.21
N LYS A 623 -25.92 -12.76 19.79
CA LYS A 623 -25.69 -11.88 20.94
C LYS A 623 -25.30 -12.70 22.18
N ALA A 624 -24.31 -12.22 22.93
CA ALA A 624 -23.99 -12.78 24.26
C ALA A 624 -25.21 -12.78 25.15
N GLY A 625 -25.39 -13.85 25.92
CA GLY A 625 -26.41 -13.87 26.99
C GLY A 625 -26.06 -12.82 28.04
N ARG A 626 -27.06 -12.13 28.59
CA ARG A 626 -26.82 -11.30 29.76
C ARG A 626 -26.26 -12.22 30.87
N LYS A 627 -25.08 -11.91 31.41
CA LYS A 627 -24.64 -12.54 32.67
C LYS A 627 -25.72 -12.23 33.70
N LYS A 628 -26.40 -13.28 34.21
CA LYS A 628 -27.28 -13.18 35.37
C LYS A 628 -26.45 -12.88 36.59
#